data_821961d850155176f376f3ad546ec948
#
_entry.id   821961d850155176f376f3ad546ec948
#
_cell.length_a   1.000
_cell.length_b   1.000
_cell.length_c   1.000
_cell.angle_alpha   90.00
_cell.angle_beta   90.00
_cell.angle_gamma   90.00
#
_symmetry.space_group_name_H-M   'P 1'
#
loop_
_entity.id
_entity.type
_entity.pdbx_description
1 polymer ?
#
loop_
_entity_poly.entity_id
_entity_poly.type
_entity_poly.pdbx_seq_one_letter_code
_entity_poly.pdbx_strand_id
1 'polypeptide(L)'
;MLYDLIMEEWGLESLWDMVSSLAADPDARHKVASVARICSKAAHAGDRTALSIYEHAALEMALQTRTVIGKCRSEWDGTVAVTGSAWKGHPRMFEVFSREIELNYPEARVQLPVYEAVVGCVFLRAYADGMDVDAIRSGLERGFGDYLYR
;
A
#
# COMPACT_ATOMS: atom_id res chain seq x y z
N MET A 1 14.71 4.41 17.64
CA MET A 1 14.80 3.12 16.92
C MET A 1 14.70 3.29 15.40
N LEU A 2 13.67 3.96 14.81
CA LEU A 2 13.60 4.18 13.34
C LEU A 2 14.88 4.86 12.81
N TYR A 3 15.32 5.94 13.47
CA TYR A 3 16.55 6.65 13.14
C TYR A 3 17.78 5.71 13.13
N ASP A 4 17.96 4.95 14.20
CA ASP A 4 19.12 4.06 14.35
C ASP A 4 19.14 2.98 13.27
N LEU A 5 17.96 2.44 12.93
CA LEU A 5 17.82 1.46 11.84
C LEU A 5 18.18 2.03 10.48
N ILE A 6 17.85 3.30 10.20
CA ILE A 6 18.23 3.96 8.94
C ILE A 6 19.75 4.16 8.89
N MET A 7 20.33 4.65 10.00
CA MET A 7 21.76 4.88 10.10
C MET A 7 22.56 3.58 9.90
N GLU A 8 22.11 2.50 10.54
CA GLU A 8 22.71 1.17 10.43
C GLU A 8 22.60 0.59 9.02
N GLU A 9 21.39 0.58 8.44
CA GLU A 9 21.12 -0.01 7.11
C GLU A 9 21.89 0.72 6.00
N TRP A 10 22.09 2.02 6.14
CA TRP A 10 22.79 2.84 5.15
C TRP A 10 24.28 3.06 5.48
N GLY A 11 24.76 2.56 6.61
CA GLY A 11 26.14 2.71 7.05
C GLY A 11 26.56 4.16 7.27
N LEU A 12 25.67 4.98 7.86
CA LEU A 12 25.89 6.41 8.04
C LEU A 12 26.31 6.72 9.46
N GLU A 13 27.18 7.72 9.62
CA GLU A 13 27.64 8.20 10.93
C GLU A 13 26.85 9.43 11.40
N SER A 14 26.24 10.18 10.47
CA SER A 14 25.49 11.39 10.79
C SER A 14 24.32 11.64 9.86
N LEU A 15 23.37 12.48 10.29
CA LEU A 15 22.28 12.97 9.43
C LEU A 15 22.81 13.74 8.20
N TRP A 16 23.96 14.39 8.33
CA TRP A 16 24.59 15.11 7.22
C TRP A 16 25.05 14.15 6.14
N ASP A 17 25.58 12.99 6.52
CA ASP A 17 25.96 11.94 5.56
C ASP A 17 24.74 11.42 4.79
N MET A 18 23.58 11.32 5.47
CA MET A 18 22.33 10.96 4.81
C MET A 18 21.97 11.98 3.72
N VAL A 19 21.96 13.27 4.06
CA VAL A 19 21.65 14.33 3.08
C VAL A 19 22.64 14.33 1.93
N SER A 20 23.93 14.24 2.24
CA SER A 20 25.01 14.23 1.25
C SER A 20 24.93 13.02 0.32
N SER A 21 24.63 11.83 0.90
CA SER A 21 24.49 10.60 0.11
C SER A 21 23.29 10.60 -0.82
N LEU A 22 22.19 11.23 -0.43
CA LEU A 22 21.00 11.37 -1.27
C LEU A 22 21.23 12.43 -2.38
N ALA A 23 21.91 13.53 -2.06
CA ALA A 23 22.20 14.59 -3.02
C ALA A 23 23.18 14.15 -4.11
N ALA A 24 24.10 13.24 -3.79
CA ALA A 24 25.12 12.73 -4.72
C ALA A 24 24.65 11.50 -5.52
N ASP A 25 23.54 10.86 -5.16
CA ASP A 25 23.08 9.60 -5.74
C ASP A 25 22.10 9.85 -6.89
N PRO A 26 22.46 9.50 -8.15
CA PRO A 26 21.54 9.58 -9.28
C PRO A 26 20.27 8.73 -9.10
N ASP A 27 20.35 7.70 -8.25
CA ASP A 27 19.27 6.75 -7.96
C ASP A 27 18.67 6.93 -6.55
N ALA A 28 18.75 8.16 -6.02
CA ALA A 28 18.23 8.51 -4.69
C ALA A 28 16.79 8.04 -4.44
N ARG A 29 15.97 7.92 -5.49
CA ARG A 29 14.58 7.44 -5.38
C ARG A 29 14.51 6.02 -4.84
N HIS A 30 15.35 5.11 -5.31
CA HIS A 30 15.40 3.73 -4.81
C HIS A 30 15.88 3.67 -3.37
N LYS A 31 16.86 4.50 -3.03
CA LYS A 31 17.37 4.61 -1.68
C LYS A 31 16.29 5.13 -0.72
N VAL A 32 15.58 6.19 -1.09
CA VAL A 32 14.44 6.69 -0.32
C VAL A 32 13.34 5.64 -0.21
N ALA A 33 13.01 4.93 -1.30
CA ALA A 33 12.01 3.87 -1.28
C ALA A 33 12.40 2.71 -0.34
N SER A 34 13.69 2.42 -0.15
CA SER A 34 14.15 1.39 0.78
C SER A 34 13.79 1.70 2.24
N VAL A 35 13.63 2.98 2.61
CA VAL A 35 13.21 3.41 3.95
C VAL A 35 11.84 2.84 4.33
N ALA A 36 10.97 2.57 3.35
CA ALA A 36 9.67 1.95 3.63
C ALA A 36 9.78 0.60 4.34
N ARG A 37 10.78 -0.22 3.98
CA ARG A 37 11.06 -1.50 4.65
C ARG A 37 11.57 -1.30 6.07
N ILE A 38 12.45 -0.31 6.26
CA ILE A 38 12.99 0.04 7.58
C ILE A 38 11.87 0.58 8.48
N CYS A 39 11.01 1.43 7.93
CA CYS A 39 9.84 1.94 8.62
C CYS A 39 8.89 0.81 9.04
N SER A 40 8.64 -0.16 8.15
CA SER A 40 7.85 -1.36 8.46
C SER A 40 8.45 -2.14 9.63
N LYS A 41 9.75 -2.46 9.58
CA LYS A 41 10.48 -3.15 10.66
C LYS A 41 10.36 -2.40 11.99
N ALA A 42 10.55 -1.08 11.97
CA ALA A 42 10.43 -0.24 13.17
C ALA A 42 8.99 -0.22 13.71
N ALA A 43 7.99 -0.10 12.84
CA ALA A 43 6.59 -0.09 13.25
C ALA A 43 6.17 -1.41 13.90
N HIS A 44 6.57 -2.56 13.34
CA HIS A 44 6.32 -3.88 13.93
C HIS A 44 7.03 -4.07 15.28
N ALA A 45 8.14 -3.37 15.50
CA ALA A 45 8.82 -3.34 16.80
C ALA A 45 8.23 -2.30 17.77
N GLY A 46 7.15 -1.60 17.39
CA GLY A 46 6.44 -0.64 18.25
C GLY A 46 7.03 0.77 18.27
N ASP A 47 7.88 1.14 17.29
CA ASP A 47 8.39 2.51 17.19
C ASP A 47 7.26 3.50 16.90
N ARG A 48 7.05 4.45 17.82
CA ARG A 48 5.96 5.43 17.74
C ARG A 48 6.04 6.33 16.52
N THR A 49 7.24 6.70 16.09
CA THR A 49 7.46 7.55 14.92
C THR A 49 7.10 6.79 13.65
N ALA A 50 7.53 5.53 13.54
CA ALA A 50 7.19 4.68 12.40
C ALA A 50 5.68 4.40 12.33
N LEU A 51 5.01 4.13 13.45
CA LEU A 51 3.56 3.98 13.51
C LEU A 51 2.83 5.27 13.08
N SER A 52 3.28 6.44 13.55
CA SER A 52 2.72 7.73 13.16
C SER A 52 2.86 8.00 11.66
N ILE A 53 3.95 7.57 11.03
CA ILE A 53 4.14 7.66 9.56
C ILE A 53 3.04 6.87 8.84
N TYR A 54 2.74 5.63 9.28
CA TYR A 54 1.66 4.83 8.69
C TYR A 54 0.29 5.45 8.90
N GLU A 55 0.03 6.02 10.08
CA GLU A 55 -1.24 6.71 10.38
C GLU A 55 -1.43 7.94 9.48
N HIS A 56 -0.42 8.79 9.34
CA HIS A 56 -0.50 9.96 8.46
C HIS A 56 -0.65 9.55 6.98
N ALA A 57 0.10 8.55 6.52
CA ALA A 57 -0.04 8.05 5.17
C ALA A 57 -1.45 7.51 4.89
N ALA A 58 -2.05 6.81 5.85
CA ALA A 58 -3.42 6.33 5.76
C ALA A 58 -4.45 7.47 5.64
N LEU A 59 -4.29 8.54 6.45
CA LEU A 59 -5.17 9.71 6.40
C LEU A 59 -5.07 10.47 5.08
N GLU A 60 -3.86 10.62 4.54
CA GLU A 60 -3.64 11.23 3.22
C GLU A 60 -4.28 10.40 2.10
N MET A 61 -4.13 9.08 2.14
CA MET A 61 -4.80 8.18 1.19
C MET A 61 -6.33 8.24 1.33
N ALA A 62 -6.85 8.33 2.54
CA ALA A 62 -8.28 8.48 2.78
C ALA A 62 -8.81 9.81 2.24
N LEU A 63 -8.08 10.90 2.40
CA LEU A 63 -8.43 12.21 1.85
C LEU A 63 -8.54 12.17 0.31
N GLN A 64 -7.57 11.54 -0.35
CA GLN A 64 -7.59 11.35 -1.81
C GLN A 64 -8.80 10.49 -2.23
N THR A 65 -9.02 9.36 -1.56
CA THR A 65 -10.15 8.46 -1.83
C THR A 65 -11.49 9.17 -1.66
N ARG A 66 -11.68 9.93 -0.58
CA ARG A 66 -12.89 10.72 -0.34
C ARG A 66 -13.13 11.75 -1.43
N THR A 67 -12.06 12.39 -1.94
CA THR A 67 -12.15 13.34 -3.04
C THR A 67 -12.66 12.67 -4.32
N VAL A 68 -12.19 11.46 -4.62
CA VAL A 68 -12.65 10.68 -5.79
C VAL A 68 -14.10 10.24 -5.61
N ILE A 69 -14.45 9.67 -4.44
CA ILE A 69 -15.82 9.26 -4.14
C ILE A 69 -16.77 10.45 -4.30
N GLY A 70 -16.40 11.64 -3.80
CA GLY A 70 -17.22 12.86 -3.93
C GLY A 70 -17.48 13.27 -5.38
N LYS A 71 -16.56 12.98 -6.30
CA LYS A 71 -16.70 13.28 -7.73
C LYS A 71 -17.50 12.23 -8.50
N CYS A 72 -17.44 10.97 -8.09
CA CYS A 72 -18.01 9.82 -8.80
C CYS A 72 -19.15 9.14 -8.03
N ARG A 73 -19.74 9.81 -7.05
CA ARG A 73 -20.69 9.21 -6.10
C ARG A 73 -21.89 8.52 -6.76
N SER A 74 -22.39 9.04 -7.86
CA SER A 74 -23.54 8.45 -8.58
C SER A 74 -23.22 7.12 -9.26
N GLU A 75 -21.95 6.83 -9.51
CA GLU A 75 -21.47 5.63 -10.20
C GLU A 75 -20.75 4.66 -9.25
N TRP A 76 -20.50 5.09 -8.01
CA TRP A 76 -19.80 4.29 -7.02
C TRP A 76 -20.72 3.29 -6.33
N ASP A 77 -20.34 2.03 -6.33
CA ASP A 77 -21.09 0.90 -5.75
C ASP A 77 -20.88 0.68 -4.24
N GLY A 78 -20.15 1.59 -3.58
CA GLY A 78 -19.78 1.47 -2.17
C GLY A 78 -18.48 0.68 -1.93
N THR A 79 -17.84 0.15 -2.96
CA THR A 79 -16.60 -0.64 -2.79
C THR A 79 -15.37 0.26 -2.87
N VAL A 80 -14.43 0.07 -1.94
CA VAL A 80 -13.09 0.66 -1.94
C VAL A 80 -12.08 -0.47 -1.79
N ALA A 81 -11.41 -0.83 -2.88
CA ALA A 81 -10.33 -1.81 -2.87
C ALA A 81 -8.96 -1.12 -2.84
N VAL A 82 -8.12 -1.51 -1.92
CA VAL A 82 -6.73 -1.03 -1.86
C VAL A 82 -5.82 -1.96 -2.65
N THR A 83 -4.71 -1.46 -3.19
CA THR A 83 -3.73 -2.27 -3.92
C THR A 83 -2.34 -1.68 -3.80
N GLY A 84 -1.33 -2.53 -3.96
CA GLY A 84 0.07 -2.14 -3.92
C GLY A 84 0.79 -2.51 -2.62
N SER A 85 2.12 -2.47 -2.67
CA SER A 85 2.99 -2.95 -1.59
C SER A 85 2.95 -2.09 -0.31
N ALA A 86 2.52 -0.84 -0.39
CA ALA A 86 2.43 0.04 0.77
C ALA A 86 1.51 -0.54 1.86
N TRP A 87 0.42 -1.18 1.46
CA TRP A 87 -0.55 -1.80 2.37
C TRP A 87 -0.02 -3.03 3.10
N LYS A 88 1.06 -3.65 2.61
CA LYS A 88 1.75 -4.79 3.23
C LYS A 88 2.74 -4.36 4.32
N GLY A 89 3.05 -3.07 4.39
CA GLY A 89 4.09 -2.57 5.29
C GLY A 89 3.73 -2.72 6.76
N HIS A 90 2.54 -2.30 7.17
CA HIS A 90 2.03 -2.46 8.53
C HIS A 90 0.49 -2.41 8.56
N PRO A 91 -0.19 -3.28 9.32
CA PRO A 91 -1.66 -3.34 9.41
C PRO A 91 -2.31 -2.01 9.81
N ARG A 92 -1.61 -1.22 10.63
CA ARG A 92 -2.08 0.10 11.10
C ARG A 92 -2.53 1.02 9.97
N MET A 93 -1.86 0.95 8.80
CA MET A 93 -2.23 1.74 7.64
C MET A 93 -3.65 1.41 7.15
N PHE A 94 -3.95 0.13 6.99
CA PHE A 94 -5.27 -0.32 6.55
C PHE A 94 -6.35 -0.03 7.60
N GLU A 95 -6.07 -0.25 8.88
CA GLU A 95 -6.99 0.03 9.98
C GLU A 95 -7.42 1.49 10.04
N VAL A 96 -6.45 2.41 9.97
CA VAL A 96 -6.73 3.86 10.03
C VAL A 96 -7.44 4.32 8.78
N PHE A 97 -7.01 3.86 7.61
CA PHE A 97 -7.64 4.17 6.33
C PHE A 97 -9.10 3.72 6.29
N SER A 98 -9.37 2.44 6.62
CA SER A 98 -10.72 1.88 6.60
C SER A 98 -11.64 2.64 7.54
N ARG A 99 -11.19 2.87 8.78
CA ARG A 99 -11.95 3.65 9.76
C ARG A 99 -12.28 5.06 9.25
N GLU A 100 -11.33 5.75 8.63
CA GLU A 100 -11.55 7.11 8.13
C GLU A 100 -12.54 7.12 6.94
N ILE A 101 -12.50 6.12 6.08
CA ILE A 101 -13.47 5.99 4.97
C ILE A 101 -14.86 5.67 5.52
N GLU A 102 -14.99 4.70 6.39
CA GLU A 102 -16.28 4.23 6.95
C GLU A 102 -16.95 5.31 7.82
N LEU A 103 -16.18 6.14 8.53
CA LEU A 103 -16.71 7.28 9.28
C LEU A 103 -17.37 8.33 8.38
N ASN A 104 -16.84 8.54 7.17
CA ASN A 104 -17.37 9.52 6.22
C ASN A 104 -18.38 8.93 5.24
N TYR A 105 -18.32 7.63 5.01
CA TYR A 105 -19.19 6.87 4.10
C TYR A 105 -19.56 5.53 4.76
N PRO A 106 -20.61 5.51 5.62
CA PRO A 106 -21.00 4.30 6.34
C PRO A 106 -21.40 3.12 5.44
N GLU A 107 -21.76 3.42 4.17
CA GLU A 107 -22.06 2.43 3.15
C GLU A 107 -20.80 1.81 2.50
N ALA A 108 -19.62 2.36 2.77
CA ALA A 108 -18.38 1.89 2.17
C ALA A 108 -17.99 0.49 2.65
N ARG A 109 -17.49 -0.31 1.72
CA ARG A 109 -16.87 -1.60 1.98
C ARG A 109 -15.41 -1.54 1.60
N VAL A 110 -14.54 -1.29 2.59
CA VAL A 110 -13.10 -1.23 2.36
C VAL A 110 -12.53 -2.63 2.44
N GLN A 111 -11.80 -3.05 1.40
CA GLN A 111 -11.30 -4.42 1.31
C GLN A 111 -9.87 -4.51 0.77
N LEU A 112 -9.14 -5.50 1.27
CA LEU A 112 -7.87 -5.92 0.69
C LEU A 112 -8.14 -6.70 -0.61
N PRO A 113 -7.23 -6.65 -1.59
CA PRO A 113 -7.37 -7.40 -2.82
C PRO A 113 -7.20 -8.90 -2.54
N VAL A 114 -7.83 -9.72 -3.36
CA VAL A 114 -7.63 -11.19 -3.32
C VAL A 114 -6.31 -11.58 -3.99
N TYR A 115 -5.96 -10.85 -5.05
CA TYR A 115 -4.79 -11.15 -5.88
C TYR A 115 -3.82 -9.97 -5.92
N GLU A 116 -2.57 -10.25 -6.24
CA GLU A 116 -1.60 -9.22 -6.59
C GLU A 116 -2.07 -8.41 -7.81
N ALA A 117 -1.70 -7.13 -7.86
CA ALA A 117 -2.18 -6.21 -8.90
C ALA A 117 -1.92 -6.69 -10.34
N VAL A 118 -0.85 -7.45 -10.57
CA VAL A 118 -0.51 -8.00 -11.89
C VAL A 118 -1.59 -8.94 -12.42
N VAL A 119 -2.30 -9.64 -11.55
CA VAL A 119 -3.40 -10.55 -11.94
C VAL A 119 -4.59 -9.77 -12.52
N GLY A 120 -4.74 -8.50 -12.18
CA GLY A 120 -5.75 -7.62 -12.77
C GLY A 120 -5.63 -7.52 -14.29
N CYS A 121 -4.42 -7.59 -14.84
CA CYS A 121 -4.20 -7.60 -16.28
C CYS A 121 -4.81 -8.85 -16.95
N VAL A 122 -4.76 -10.01 -16.28
CA VAL A 122 -5.36 -11.26 -16.77
C VAL A 122 -6.88 -11.13 -16.81
N PHE A 123 -7.48 -10.60 -15.75
CA PHE A 123 -8.93 -10.35 -15.70
C PHE A 123 -9.39 -9.34 -16.75
N LEU A 124 -8.66 -8.23 -16.93
CA LEU A 124 -8.96 -7.23 -17.95
C LEU A 124 -8.91 -7.83 -19.36
N ARG A 125 -7.90 -8.65 -19.64
CA ARG A 125 -7.78 -9.33 -20.92
C ARG A 125 -8.92 -10.34 -21.15
N ALA A 126 -9.22 -11.14 -20.14
CA ALA A 126 -10.33 -12.08 -20.18
C ALA A 126 -11.69 -11.41 -20.44
N TYR A 127 -11.93 -10.30 -19.74
CA TYR A 127 -13.15 -9.51 -19.95
C TYR A 127 -13.23 -8.98 -21.39
N ALA A 128 -12.12 -8.45 -21.93
CA ALA A 128 -12.06 -7.93 -23.29
C ALA A 128 -12.31 -9.03 -24.36
N ASP A 129 -11.90 -10.26 -24.08
CA ASP A 129 -12.09 -11.41 -24.97
C ASP A 129 -13.45 -12.13 -24.75
N GLY A 130 -14.30 -11.64 -23.86
CA GLY A 130 -15.59 -12.25 -23.53
C GLY A 130 -15.48 -13.62 -22.85
N MET A 131 -14.36 -13.88 -22.17
CA MET A 131 -14.12 -15.14 -21.47
C MET A 131 -14.87 -15.17 -20.13
N ASP A 132 -15.19 -16.37 -19.65
CA ASP A 132 -15.78 -16.58 -18.35
C ASP A 132 -14.76 -16.26 -17.24
N VAL A 133 -14.99 -15.17 -16.52
CA VAL A 133 -14.12 -14.68 -15.43
C VAL A 133 -14.08 -15.66 -14.26
N ASP A 134 -15.16 -16.39 -13.98
CA ASP A 134 -15.21 -17.34 -12.87
C ASP A 134 -14.41 -18.61 -13.19
N ALA A 135 -14.38 -19.03 -14.44
CA ALA A 135 -13.50 -20.13 -14.91
C ALA A 135 -12.03 -19.74 -14.77
N ILE A 136 -11.67 -18.47 -15.09
CA ILE A 136 -10.31 -17.95 -14.93
C ILE A 136 -9.93 -17.88 -13.46
N ARG A 137 -10.81 -17.38 -12.58
CA ARG A 137 -10.60 -17.35 -11.12
C ARG A 137 -10.28 -18.74 -10.60
N SER A 138 -11.10 -19.73 -10.94
CA SER A 138 -10.88 -21.11 -10.55
C SER A 138 -9.57 -21.71 -11.07
N GLY A 139 -9.11 -21.25 -12.24
CA GLY A 139 -7.81 -21.62 -12.80
C GLY A 139 -6.65 -21.00 -12.02
N LEU A 140 -6.76 -19.72 -11.67
CA LEU A 140 -5.76 -19.00 -10.89
C LEU A 140 -5.61 -19.59 -9.48
N GLU A 141 -6.69 -19.90 -8.79
CA GLU A 141 -6.66 -20.51 -7.45
C GLU A 141 -5.94 -21.87 -7.45
N ARG A 142 -6.08 -22.68 -8.50
CA ARG A 142 -5.44 -23.99 -8.60
C ARG A 142 -3.97 -23.94 -9.01
N GLY A 143 -3.57 -22.98 -9.84
CA GLY A 143 -2.26 -22.96 -10.47
C GLY A 143 -1.33 -21.82 -10.04
N PHE A 144 -1.84 -20.78 -9.43
CA PHE A 144 -1.12 -19.53 -9.19
C PHE A 144 -1.27 -18.99 -7.77
N GLY A 145 -1.24 -19.89 -6.78
CA GLY A 145 -1.33 -19.51 -5.35
C GLY A 145 -0.29 -18.51 -4.89
N ASP A 146 0.84 -18.36 -5.60
CA ASP A 146 1.88 -17.37 -5.29
C ASP A 146 1.47 -15.93 -5.63
N TYR A 147 0.42 -15.76 -6.44
CA TYR A 147 -0.13 -14.45 -6.81
C TYR A 147 -1.33 -14.02 -5.96
N LEU A 148 -1.63 -14.75 -4.90
CA LEU A 148 -2.57 -14.29 -3.89
C LEU A 148 -1.92 -13.15 -3.10
N TYR A 149 -2.71 -12.12 -2.81
CA TYR A 149 -2.25 -11.01 -1.98
C TYR A 149 -2.00 -11.51 -0.55
N ARG A 150 -0.77 -11.36 -0.07
CA ARG A 150 -0.34 -11.78 1.27
C ARG A 150 0.30 -10.62 2.02
#